data_74dd7993195e0e43bd6400a108adcf70
#
_entry.id   74dd7993195e0e43bd6400a108adcf70
#
_cell.length_a   1.000
_cell.length_b   1.000
_cell.length_c   1.000
_cell.angle_alpha   90.00
_cell.angle_beta   90.00
_cell.angle_gamma   90.00
#
_symmetry.space_group_name_H-M   'P 1'
#
loop_
_entity.id
_entity.type
_entity.pdbx_description
1 polymer ?
#
loop_
_entity_poly.entity_id
_entity_poly.type
_entity_poly.pdbx_seq_one_letter_code
_entity_poly.pdbx_strand_id
1 'polypeptide(L)'
;MQTGENILVIQTAFLGDAILTLPMIQELKKKNSESILDVLANPSTEIIFSSSSYVDNVIVIDKREKHKSIKRLNNFIKELREKSYSIIYSPHRSFRSAYITIKLGVRETYGFDNSSFKYAYKNIVKYKQTDHEVQRNLELIGEDTKDKSWKISPEIIIAETEKEKVTDVLSTNKIDTEFIAVAPGSVWETKRYPKEYYSEVIKSLIAKDEKVVLIGGENDKLLCDEIAFNTNDKVKNLAGEFSVTETIQLLGSAKLLITNDSAPTHMGMCADIPVLTIYCSTAPGFGFYPYNNKSRYLSYDKLDCKPCGIHGYKECPVKSFDCGYKLIPKDILKEVEKMLGENE
;
A
#
# COMPACT_ATOMS: atom_id res chain seq x y z
N MET A 1 8.82 -11.87 37.13
CA MET A 1 9.03 -11.64 35.67
C MET A 1 7.66 -11.51 35.08
N GLN A 2 7.24 -10.31 34.63
CA GLN A 2 6.04 -10.20 33.81
C GLN A 2 6.39 -10.91 32.48
N THR A 3 5.79 -12.07 32.25
CA THR A 3 5.87 -12.71 30.94
C THR A 3 5.20 -11.78 29.96
N GLY A 4 5.91 -11.34 28.94
CA GLY A 4 5.38 -10.46 27.90
C GLY A 4 4.09 -11.04 27.30
N GLU A 5 3.17 -10.19 26.89
CA GLU A 5 1.91 -10.58 26.26
C GLU A 5 2.14 -11.15 24.85
N ASN A 6 1.35 -12.13 24.44
CA ASN A 6 1.32 -12.59 23.05
C ASN A 6 0.23 -11.83 22.31
N ILE A 7 0.61 -11.01 21.35
CA ILE A 7 -0.27 -10.13 20.59
C ILE A 7 -0.41 -10.66 19.15
N LEU A 8 -1.64 -10.74 18.65
CA LEU A 8 -1.92 -11.07 17.26
C LEU A 8 -2.54 -9.88 16.53
N VAL A 9 -1.92 -9.46 15.43
CA VAL A 9 -2.51 -8.51 14.48
C VAL A 9 -3.06 -9.27 13.27
N ILE A 10 -4.35 -9.09 12.96
CA ILE A 10 -5.00 -9.75 11.81
C ILE A 10 -5.12 -8.77 10.64
N GLN A 11 -4.18 -8.84 9.69
CA GLN A 11 -4.19 -8.02 8.47
C GLN A 11 -4.02 -8.89 7.22
N THR A 12 -5.13 -9.28 6.65
CA THR A 12 -5.17 -10.17 5.48
C THR A 12 -5.80 -9.51 4.26
N ALA A 13 -5.70 -8.17 4.15
CA ALA A 13 -6.19 -7.36 3.04
C ALA A 13 -5.15 -7.23 1.92
N PHE A 14 -5.22 -6.17 1.11
CA PHE A 14 -4.31 -5.91 0.00
C PHE A 14 -2.95 -5.36 0.49
N LEU A 15 -1.99 -5.29 -0.43
CA LEU A 15 -0.63 -4.84 -0.16
C LEU A 15 -0.57 -3.43 0.42
N GLY A 16 -1.38 -2.50 -0.11
CA GLY A 16 -1.47 -1.14 0.44
C GLY A 16 -1.93 -1.11 1.90
N ASP A 17 -2.97 -1.91 2.23
CA ASP A 17 -3.46 -2.01 3.62
C ASP A 17 -2.39 -2.59 4.55
N ALA A 18 -1.60 -3.57 4.07
CA ALA A 18 -0.50 -4.15 4.84
C ALA A 18 0.56 -3.09 5.18
N ILE A 19 0.99 -2.30 4.19
CA ILE A 19 1.95 -1.21 4.40
C ILE A 19 1.39 -0.17 5.38
N LEU A 20 0.13 0.25 5.21
CA LEU A 20 -0.51 1.23 6.08
C LEU A 20 -0.82 0.71 7.51
N THR A 21 -0.61 -0.59 7.75
CA THR A 21 -0.71 -1.17 9.09
C THR A 21 0.64 -1.13 9.84
N LEU A 22 1.77 -0.98 9.14
CA LEU A 22 3.10 -0.95 9.78
C LEU A 22 3.23 0.15 10.85
N PRO A 23 2.78 1.40 10.65
CA PRO A 23 2.84 2.42 11.69
C PRO A 23 2.17 2.00 13.01
N MET A 24 1.01 1.33 12.93
CA MET A 24 0.34 0.79 14.11
C MET A 24 1.19 -0.30 14.79
N ILE A 25 1.79 -1.20 14.01
CA ILE A 25 2.66 -2.28 14.50
C ILE A 25 3.90 -1.70 15.17
N GLN A 26 4.52 -0.67 14.58
CA GLN A 26 5.67 0.04 15.14
C GLN A 26 5.35 0.61 16.52
N GLU A 27 4.25 1.36 16.65
CA GLU A 27 3.85 1.95 17.93
C GLU A 27 3.42 0.87 18.95
N LEU A 28 2.73 -0.17 18.48
CA LEU A 28 2.32 -1.28 19.33
C LEU A 28 3.54 -2.00 19.94
N LYS A 29 4.57 -2.29 19.12
CA LYS A 29 5.79 -2.97 19.59
C LYS A 29 6.64 -2.05 20.48
N LYS A 30 6.74 -0.75 20.17
CA LYS A 30 7.44 0.22 21.04
C LYS A 30 6.86 0.28 22.44
N LYS A 31 5.52 0.25 22.56
CA LYS A 31 4.81 0.26 23.86
C LYS A 31 4.90 -1.06 24.60
N ASN A 32 5.07 -2.16 23.87
CA ASN A 32 5.06 -3.53 24.41
C ASN A 32 6.33 -4.28 23.97
N SER A 33 7.51 -3.73 24.28
CA SER A 33 8.80 -4.24 23.78
C SER A 33 9.07 -5.71 24.14
N GLU A 34 8.60 -6.15 25.31
CA GLU A 34 8.76 -7.52 25.81
C GLU A 34 7.70 -8.50 25.27
N SER A 35 6.69 -8.00 24.54
CA SER A 35 5.61 -8.83 24.00
C SER A 35 6.03 -9.49 22.70
N ILE A 36 5.53 -10.69 22.45
CA ILE A 36 5.61 -11.34 21.14
C ILE A 36 4.48 -10.80 20.26
N LEU A 37 4.83 -10.16 19.15
CA LEU A 37 3.89 -9.60 18.19
C LEU A 37 3.89 -10.42 16.91
N ASP A 38 2.85 -11.21 16.73
CA ASP A 38 2.61 -12.02 15.54
C ASP A 38 1.64 -11.30 14.59
N VAL A 39 1.85 -11.45 13.28
CA VAL A 39 0.94 -10.93 12.26
C VAL A 39 0.35 -12.07 11.45
N LEU A 40 -0.98 -12.15 11.38
CA LEU A 40 -1.68 -13.03 10.45
C LEU A 40 -1.87 -12.32 9.12
N ALA A 41 -1.14 -12.75 8.10
CA ALA A 41 -1.08 -12.16 6.76
C ALA A 41 -1.58 -13.13 5.68
N ASN A 42 -1.83 -12.63 4.48
CA ASN A 42 -1.99 -13.47 3.29
C ASN A 42 -0.63 -13.68 2.57
N PRO A 43 -0.51 -14.67 1.65
CA PRO A 43 0.78 -14.95 0.99
C PRO A 43 1.38 -13.75 0.24
N SER A 44 0.56 -12.87 -0.34
CA SER A 44 1.05 -11.73 -1.11
C SER A 44 1.51 -10.55 -0.26
N THR A 45 1.21 -10.54 1.05
CA THR A 45 1.58 -9.47 1.98
C THR A 45 2.53 -9.94 3.08
N GLU A 46 2.88 -11.23 3.10
CA GLU A 46 3.83 -11.81 4.04
C GLU A 46 5.15 -11.04 4.07
N ILE A 47 5.70 -10.73 2.90
CA ILE A 47 6.99 -10.04 2.77
C ILE A 47 7.02 -8.67 3.47
N ILE A 48 5.93 -7.94 3.50
CA ILE A 48 5.85 -6.63 4.16
C ILE A 48 6.06 -6.77 5.67
N PHE A 49 5.42 -7.77 6.27
CA PHE A 49 5.50 -7.97 7.70
C PHE A 49 6.78 -8.70 8.12
N SER A 50 7.28 -9.64 7.31
CA SER A 50 8.55 -10.33 7.58
C SER A 50 9.77 -9.43 7.41
N SER A 51 9.63 -8.33 6.66
CA SER A 51 10.67 -7.30 6.53
C SER A 51 10.57 -6.20 7.60
N SER A 52 9.70 -6.33 8.59
CA SER A 52 9.57 -5.37 9.69
C SER A 52 10.29 -5.87 10.94
N SER A 53 11.19 -5.05 11.53
CA SER A 53 11.84 -5.36 12.81
C SER A 53 10.89 -5.35 14.01
N TYR A 54 9.66 -4.89 13.82
CA TYR A 54 8.64 -4.80 14.86
C TYR A 54 7.72 -6.02 14.90
N VAL A 55 7.90 -6.98 14.00
CA VAL A 55 7.11 -8.24 13.92
C VAL A 55 8.00 -9.41 14.30
N ASP A 56 7.58 -10.18 15.29
CA ASP A 56 8.35 -11.34 15.73
C ASP A 56 8.09 -12.56 14.84
N ASN A 57 6.83 -12.81 14.45
CA ASN A 57 6.51 -13.89 13.51
C ASN A 57 5.37 -13.49 12.55
N VAL A 58 5.48 -13.93 11.29
CA VAL A 58 4.41 -13.83 10.31
C VAL A 58 3.77 -15.18 10.10
N ILE A 59 2.44 -15.23 10.26
CA ILE A 59 1.65 -16.43 10.07
C ILE A 59 0.82 -16.27 8.80
N VAL A 60 0.99 -17.18 7.86
CA VAL A 60 0.36 -17.06 6.55
C VAL A 60 -0.94 -17.82 6.48
N ILE A 61 -2.03 -17.12 6.15
CA ILE A 61 -3.32 -17.71 5.82
C ILE A 61 -3.60 -17.65 4.33
N ASP A 62 -3.51 -18.78 3.66
CA ASP A 62 -3.90 -18.90 2.25
C ASP A 62 -5.40 -19.23 2.13
N LYS A 63 -6.17 -18.19 1.85
CA LYS A 63 -7.63 -18.26 1.73
C LYS A 63 -8.11 -18.91 0.42
N ARG A 64 -7.24 -18.98 -0.59
CA ARG A 64 -7.60 -19.46 -1.95
C ARG A 64 -7.37 -20.95 -2.11
N GLU A 65 -6.33 -21.48 -1.47
CA GLU A 65 -5.92 -22.88 -1.62
C GLU A 65 -5.91 -23.62 -0.29
N LYS A 66 -4.88 -23.39 0.54
CA LYS A 66 -4.60 -24.18 1.74
C LYS A 66 -5.69 -24.10 2.80
N HIS A 67 -6.27 -22.89 3.04
CA HIS A 67 -7.25 -22.63 4.09
C HIS A 67 -8.64 -22.25 3.52
N LYS A 68 -8.98 -22.72 2.30
CA LYS A 68 -10.22 -22.38 1.61
C LYS A 68 -11.47 -22.94 2.29
N SER A 69 -11.43 -24.20 2.74
CA SER A 69 -12.59 -24.83 3.39
C SER A 69 -12.68 -24.51 4.88
N ILE A 70 -13.90 -24.50 5.44
CA ILE A 70 -14.13 -24.27 6.88
C ILE A 70 -13.39 -25.31 7.73
N LYS A 71 -13.34 -26.57 7.31
CA LYS A 71 -12.62 -27.63 8.03
C LYS A 71 -11.11 -27.31 8.13
N ARG A 72 -10.49 -26.93 7.01
CA ARG A 72 -9.07 -26.56 6.98
C ARG A 72 -8.80 -25.29 7.79
N LEU A 73 -9.69 -24.31 7.68
CA LEU A 73 -9.61 -23.09 8.49
C LEU A 73 -9.71 -23.40 9.99
N ASN A 74 -10.61 -24.28 10.41
CA ASN A 74 -10.73 -24.66 11.82
C ASN A 74 -9.51 -25.42 12.34
N ASN A 75 -8.88 -26.26 11.52
CA ASN A 75 -7.63 -26.92 11.90
C ASN A 75 -6.50 -25.90 12.09
N PHE A 76 -6.35 -24.96 11.15
CA PHE A 76 -5.42 -23.85 11.27
C PHE A 76 -5.64 -22.99 12.52
N ILE A 77 -6.90 -22.71 12.87
CA ILE A 77 -7.22 -21.97 14.10
C ILE A 77 -6.86 -22.78 15.36
N LYS A 78 -6.93 -24.11 15.33
CA LYS A 78 -6.46 -24.93 16.45
C LYS A 78 -4.93 -24.77 16.66
N GLU A 79 -4.15 -24.75 15.58
CA GLU A 79 -2.71 -24.48 15.63
C GLU A 79 -2.41 -23.08 16.20
N LEU A 80 -3.21 -22.06 15.77
CA LEU A 80 -3.07 -20.71 16.32
C LEU A 80 -3.38 -20.60 17.82
N ARG A 81 -4.29 -21.43 18.35
CA ARG A 81 -4.61 -21.45 19.79
C ARG A 81 -3.41 -21.87 20.64
N GLU A 82 -2.55 -22.73 20.14
CA GLU A 82 -1.35 -23.19 20.85
C GLU A 82 -0.41 -22.04 21.20
N LYS A 83 -0.46 -20.94 20.41
CA LYS A 83 0.33 -19.72 20.64
C LYS A 83 -0.18 -18.88 21.82
N SER A 84 -1.35 -19.19 22.36
CA SER A 84 -1.90 -18.57 23.61
C SER A 84 -1.90 -17.04 23.59
N TYR A 85 -2.47 -16.43 22.54
CA TYR A 85 -2.59 -14.98 22.44
C TYR A 85 -3.45 -14.41 23.57
N SER A 86 -3.00 -13.28 24.13
CA SER A 86 -3.72 -12.51 25.16
C SER A 86 -4.53 -11.36 24.55
N ILE A 87 -4.06 -10.80 23.42
CA ILE A 87 -4.66 -9.66 22.74
C ILE A 87 -4.75 -9.91 21.23
N ILE A 88 -5.86 -9.50 20.61
CA ILE A 88 -6.02 -9.48 19.14
C ILE A 88 -6.39 -8.07 18.70
N TYR A 89 -5.65 -7.53 17.74
CA TYR A 89 -6.02 -6.35 16.95
C TYR A 89 -6.38 -6.75 15.52
N SER A 90 -7.56 -6.35 15.04
CA SER A 90 -8.03 -6.69 13.70
C SER A 90 -8.34 -5.45 12.88
N PRO A 91 -7.34 -4.80 12.25
CA PRO A 91 -7.58 -3.73 11.28
C PRO A 91 -8.36 -4.23 10.06
N HIS A 92 -8.18 -5.49 9.65
CA HIS A 92 -8.94 -6.08 8.54
C HIS A 92 -10.37 -6.45 8.93
N ARG A 93 -11.35 -5.83 8.28
CA ARG A 93 -12.77 -5.82 8.65
C ARG A 93 -13.61 -6.95 8.05
N SER A 94 -12.99 -8.03 7.53
CA SER A 94 -13.69 -9.14 6.87
C SER A 94 -14.40 -10.07 7.87
N PHE A 95 -15.45 -10.75 7.39
CA PHE A 95 -16.11 -11.80 8.16
C PHE A 95 -15.14 -12.91 8.59
N ARG A 96 -14.15 -13.25 7.75
CA ARG A 96 -13.15 -14.28 8.10
C ARG A 96 -12.27 -13.85 9.26
N SER A 97 -11.85 -12.59 9.32
CA SER A 97 -11.08 -12.05 10.44
C SER A 97 -11.88 -12.12 11.73
N ALA A 98 -13.15 -11.72 11.70
CA ALA A 98 -14.07 -11.83 12.82
C ALA A 98 -14.28 -13.30 13.26
N TYR A 99 -14.45 -14.22 12.32
CA TYR A 99 -14.59 -15.65 12.60
C TYR A 99 -13.36 -16.23 13.30
N ILE A 100 -12.15 -15.90 12.83
CA ILE A 100 -10.89 -16.31 13.45
C ILE A 100 -10.82 -15.77 14.87
N THR A 101 -11.11 -14.47 15.09
CA THR A 101 -11.12 -13.84 16.41
C THR A 101 -12.03 -14.56 17.39
N ILE A 102 -13.29 -14.83 16.99
CA ILE A 102 -14.24 -15.58 17.83
C ILE A 102 -13.70 -16.97 18.16
N LYS A 103 -13.20 -17.68 17.16
CA LYS A 103 -12.74 -19.06 17.32
C LYS A 103 -11.48 -19.17 18.15
N LEU A 104 -10.61 -18.16 18.16
CA LEU A 104 -9.45 -18.11 19.07
C LEU A 104 -9.87 -17.97 20.53
N GLY A 105 -10.98 -17.29 20.81
CA GLY A 105 -11.52 -17.16 22.17
C GLY A 105 -10.67 -16.27 23.08
N VAL A 106 -9.91 -15.35 22.51
CA VAL A 106 -9.08 -14.39 23.24
C VAL A 106 -9.94 -13.35 23.92
N ARG A 107 -9.60 -12.99 25.16
CA ARG A 107 -10.40 -12.10 26.01
C ARG A 107 -10.37 -10.65 25.54
N GLU A 108 -9.18 -10.14 25.19
CA GLU A 108 -8.99 -8.76 24.73
C GLU A 108 -8.90 -8.71 23.22
N THR A 109 -9.93 -8.20 22.58
CA THR A 109 -10.03 -8.14 21.11
C THR A 109 -10.50 -6.78 20.66
N TYR A 110 -9.85 -6.22 19.64
CA TYR A 110 -10.09 -4.89 19.11
C TYR A 110 -10.43 -4.97 17.62
N GLY A 111 -11.46 -4.25 17.19
CA GLY A 111 -11.88 -4.17 15.80
C GLY A 111 -12.78 -2.96 15.55
N PHE A 112 -13.07 -2.70 14.28
CA PHE A 112 -13.86 -1.53 13.90
C PHE A 112 -15.37 -1.79 13.91
N ASP A 113 -16.17 -0.74 14.15
CA ASP A 113 -17.64 -0.77 14.19
C ASP A 113 -18.29 -1.12 12.83
N ASN A 114 -17.57 -0.89 11.71
CA ASN A 114 -17.97 -1.24 10.35
C ASN A 114 -17.43 -2.59 9.88
N SER A 115 -16.85 -3.40 10.76
CA SER A 115 -16.46 -4.78 10.45
C SER A 115 -17.68 -5.62 10.08
N SER A 116 -17.54 -6.57 9.15
CA SER A 116 -18.61 -7.45 8.68
C SER A 116 -19.34 -8.19 9.82
N PHE A 117 -18.66 -8.40 10.95
CA PHE A 117 -19.24 -8.91 12.17
C PHE A 117 -18.57 -8.28 13.40
N LYS A 118 -18.93 -7.05 13.72
CA LYS A 118 -18.32 -6.25 14.80
C LYS A 118 -18.43 -6.86 16.20
N TYR A 119 -19.47 -7.65 16.45
CA TYR A 119 -19.68 -8.32 17.73
C TYR A 119 -18.67 -9.43 18.05
N ALA A 120 -17.75 -9.73 17.13
CA ALA A 120 -16.59 -10.56 17.37
C ALA A 120 -15.55 -9.89 18.29
N TYR A 121 -15.62 -8.57 18.42
CA TYR A 121 -14.64 -7.78 19.15
C TYR A 121 -15.25 -7.26 20.45
N LYS A 122 -14.50 -7.39 21.57
CA LYS A 122 -14.89 -6.84 22.87
C LYS A 122 -14.79 -5.32 22.85
N ASN A 123 -13.72 -4.80 22.26
CA ASN A 123 -13.46 -3.38 22.13
C ASN A 123 -13.71 -2.94 20.68
N ILE A 124 -14.81 -2.20 20.49
CA ILE A 124 -15.24 -1.75 19.17
C ILE A 124 -14.83 -0.29 18.99
N VAL A 125 -13.93 -0.02 18.06
CA VAL A 125 -13.43 1.33 17.74
C VAL A 125 -14.22 1.87 16.55
N LYS A 126 -14.57 3.16 16.59
CA LYS A 126 -15.30 3.81 15.51
C LYS A 126 -14.40 3.98 14.27
N TYR A 127 -14.84 3.47 13.12
CA TYR A 127 -14.17 3.70 11.84
C TYR A 127 -14.58 5.06 11.25
N LYS A 128 -13.73 6.06 11.37
CA LYS A 128 -13.98 7.40 10.84
C LYS A 128 -13.56 7.45 9.36
N GLN A 129 -14.53 7.53 8.47
CA GLN A 129 -14.26 7.54 7.02
C GLN A 129 -13.40 8.71 6.54
N THR A 130 -13.44 9.85 7.23
CA THR A 130 -12.69 11.06 6.90
C THR A 130 -11.22 11.00 7.26
N ASP A 131 -10.84 10.08 8.16
CA ASP A 131 -9.48 9.96 8.65
C ASP A 131 -8.63 9.12 7.68
N HIS A 132 -7.32 9.28 7.74
CA HIS A 132 -6.40 8.43 6.99
C HIS A 132 -6.34 7.02 7.57
N GLU A 133 -6.08 5.98 6.74
CA GLU A 133 -6.05 4.59 7.23
C GLU A 133 -5.00 4.36 8.32
N VAL A 134 -3.86 5.06 8.27
CA VAL A 134 -2.86 5.06 9.35
C VAL A 134 -3.46 5.59 10.66
N GLN A 135 -4.22 6.70 10.62
CA GLN A 135 -4.88 7.23 11.81
C GLN A 135 -5.85 6.22 12.42
N ARG A 136 -6.70 5.62 11.57
CA ARG A 136 -7.67 4.60 12.00
C ARG A 136 -6.96 3.42 12.68
N ASN A 137 -5.88 2.93 12.07
CA ASN A 137 -5.11 1.83 12.62
C ASN A 137 -4.44 2.19 13.96
N LEU A 138 -3.92 3.41 14.10
CA LEU A 138 -3.38 3.93 15.35
C LEU A 138 -4.47 4.07 16.43
N GLU A 139 -5.65 4.59 16.06
CA GLU A 139 -6.79 4.67 16.99
C GLU A 139 -7.25 3.29 17.46
N LEU A 140 -7.07 2.23 16.65
CA LEU A 140 -7.40 0.86 17.05
C LEU A 140 -6.57 0.39 18.26
N ILE A 141 -5.37 0.89 18.41
CA ILE A 141 -4.48 0.62 19.56
C ILE A 141 -4.52 1.70 20.65
N GLY A 142 -5.47 2.65 20.54
CA GLY A 142 -5.72 3.68 21.54
C GLY A 142 -4.83 4.93 21.43
N GLU A 143 -4.18 5.16 20.27
CA GLU A 143 -3.42 6.40 20.04
C GLU A 143 -4.32 7.60 19.79
N ASP A 144 -3.92 8.77 20.28
CA ASP A 144 -4.53 10.04 19.90
C ASP A 144 -3.94 10.52 18.56
N THR A 145 -4.77 10.70 17.57
CA THR A 145 -4.37 11.04 16.20
C THR A 145 -4.84 12.44 15.77
N LYS A 146 -5.21 13.29 16.73
CA LYS A 146 -5.76 14.64 16.44
C LYS A 146 -4.74 15.60 15.85
N ASP A 147 -3.48 15.44 16.18
CA ASP A 147 -2.37 16.22 15.63
C ASP A 147 -1.71 15.50 14.44
N LYS A 148 -0.56 16.01 13.98
CA LYS A 148 0.18 15.39 12.88
C LYS A 148 1.08 14.22 13.29
N SER A 149 1.09 13.80 14.56
CA SER A 149 1.91 12.71 15.08
C SER A 149 1.56 11.35 14.46
N TRP A 150 0.36 11.21 13.92
CA TRP A 150 -0.05 10.00 13.19
C TRP A 150 0.72 9.76 11.88
N LYS A 151 1.42 10.75 11.34
CA LYS A 151 2.18 10.67 10.09
C LYS A 151 3.50 9.89 10.27
N ILE A 152 3.39 8.68 10.76
CA ILE A 152 4.52 7.78 10.99
C ILE A 152 4.85 7.08 9.68
N SER A 153 6.11 7.16 9.23
CA SER A 153 6.57 6.44 8.04
C SER A 153 6.59 4.93 8.30
N PRO A 154 6.08 4.12 7.36
CA PRO A 154 6.18 2.66 7.48
C PRO A 154 7.64 2.23 7.33
N GLU A 155 8.16 1.51 8.32
CA GLU A 155 9.55 1.05 8.33
C GLU A 155 9.62 -0.42 7.90
N ILE A 156 10.50 -0.70 6.94
CA ILE A 156 10.87 -2.06 6.53
C ILE A 156 12.39 -2.17 6.40
N ILE A 157 12.89 -3.37 6.61
CA ILE A 157 14.31 -3.71 6.42
C ILE A 157 14.45 -4.31 5.02
N ILE A 158 15.37 -3.78 4.24
CA ILE A 158 15.75 -4.32 2.94
C ILE A 158 17.04 -5.13 3.13
N ALA A 159 17.01 -6.39 2.70
CA ALA A 159 18.18 -7.26 2.78
C ALA A 159 19.32 -6.74 1.87
N GLU A 160 20.57 -6.98 2.25
CA GLU A 160 21.71 -6.49 1.48
C GLU A 160 21.73 -7.06 0.05
N THR A 161 21.39 -8.34 -0.09
CA THR A 161 21.25 -9.00 -1.41
C THR A 161 20.19 -8.36 -2.30
N GLU A 162 19.11 -7.81 -1.73
CA GLU A 162 18.07 -7.08 -2.47
C GLU A 162 18.60 -5.71 -2.93
N LYS A 163 19.37 -5.01 -2.09
CA LYS A 163 20.03 -3.74 -2.44
C LYS A 163 21.06 -3.94 -3.56
N GLU A 164 21.88 -4.97 -3.45
CA GLU A 164 22.85 -5.36 -4.49
C GLU A 164 22.16 -5.63 -5.82
N LYS A 165 21.11 -6.45 -5.83
CA LYS A 165 20.32 -6.73 -7.04
C LYS A 165 19.76 -5.46 -7.68
N VAL A 166 19.17 -4.55 -6.89
CA VAL A 166 18.64 -3.28 -7.41
C VAL A 166 19.76 -2.45 -8.04
N THR A 167 20.90 -2.35 -7.36
CA THR A 167 22.09 -1.62 -7.87
C THR A 167 22.59 -2.18 -9.20
N ASP A 168 22.69 -3.50 -9.31
CA ASP A 168 23.12 -4.21 -10.52
C ASP A 168 22.15 -3.98 -11.69
N VAL A 169 20.83 -4.04 -11.44
CA VAL A 169 19.82 -3.79 -12.48
C VAL A 169 19.86 -2.33 -12.92
N LEU A 170 19.99 -1.38 -12.00
CA LEU A 170 20.13 0.05 -12.35
C LEU A 170 21.39 0.29 -13.20
N SER A 171 22.54 -0.26 -12.80
CA SER A 171 23.81 -0.15 -13.54
C SER A 171 23.70 -0.76 -14.94
N THR A 172 23.17 -1.98 -15.05
CA THR A 172 22.99 -2.69 -16.34
C THR A 172 22.10 -1.88 -17.31
N ASN A 173 21.07 -1.22 -16.79
CA ASN A 173 20.18 -0.35 -17.56
C ASN A 173 20.70 1.08 -17.76
N LYS A 174 21.93 1.40 -17.30
CA LYS A 174 22.56 2.72 -17.38
C LYS A 174 21.72 3.82 -16.72
N ILE A 175 21.10 3.48 -15.58
CA ILE A 175 20.38 4.41 -14.73
C ILE A 175 21.33 4.82 -13.61
N ASP A 176 22.18 5.80 -13.89
CA ASP A 176 23.30 6.27 -13.09
C ASP A 176 23.01 7.60 -12.37
N THR A 177 21.83 8.16 -12.59
CA THR A 177 21.37 9.43 -12.02
C THR A 177 19.96 9.26 -11.46
N GLU A 178 19.51 10.23 -10.69
CA GLU A 178 18.10 10.30 -10.26
C GLU A 178 17.12 10.22 -11.44
N PHE A 179 16.01 9.56 -11.22
CA PHE A 179 14.98 9.33 -12.23
C PHE A 179 13.57 9.57 -11.65
N ILE A 180 12.61 9.70 -12.51
CA ILE A 180 11.19 9.70 -12.18
C ILE A 180 10.66 8.28 -12.34
N ALA A 181 10.17 7.68 -11.25
CA ALA A 181 9.47 6.41 -11.31
C ALA A 181 8.02 6.61 -11.72
N VAL A 182 7.51 5.75 -12.60
CA VAL A 182 6.10 5.76 -13.01
C VAL A 182 5.49 4.37 -12.84
N ALA A 183 4.43 4.27 -12.03
CA ALA A 183 3.70 3.03 -11.79
C ALA A 183 2.27 3.14 -12.38
N PRO A 184 2.08 2.79 -13.66
CA PRO A 184 0.81 3.00 -14.37
C PRO A 184 -0.24 1.92 -14.07
N GLY A 185 0.15 0.82 -13.42
CA GLY A 185 -0.69 -0.31 -13.12
C GLY A 185 -1.66 -0.10 -11.96
N SER A 186 -2.73 -0.87 -11.94
CA SER A 186 -3.63 -1.07 -10.81
C SER A 186 -4.43 -2.35 -11.04
N VAL A 187 -4.86 -3.01 -9.97
CA VAL A 187 -5.76 -4.18 -10.02
C VAL A 187 -7.10 -3.83 -10.66
N TRP A 188 -7.56 -2.58 -10.47
CA TRP A 188 -8.86 -2.11 -10.96
C TRP A 188 -8.66 -1.18 -12.17
N GLU A 189 -9.23 -1.55 -13.31
CA GLU A 189 -9.08 -0.80 -14.56
C GLU A 189 -9.51 0.67 -14.43
N THR A 190 -10.61 0.94 -13.71
CA THR A 190 -11.09 2.31 -13.54
C THR A 190 -10.24 3.18 -12.61
N LYS A 191 -9.24 2.62 -11.93
CA LYS A 191 -8.21 3.38 -11.21
C LYS A 191 -7.03 3.78 -12.08
N ARG A 192 -6.83 3.08 -13.21
CA ARG A 192 -5.70 3.36 -14.12
C ARG A 192 -5.95 4.67 -14.86
N TYR A 193 -5.02 5.59 -14.76
CA TYR A 193 -4.98 6.77 -15.61
C TYR A 193 -4.75 6.34 -17.06
N PRO A 194 -5.34 7.01 -18.09
CA PRO A 194 -5.23 6.57 -19.48
C PRO A 194 -3.78 6.37 -19.92
N LYS A 195 -3.48 5.22 -20.54
CA LYS A 195 -2.11 4.88 -20.94
C LYS A 195 -1.53 5.86 -21.96
N GLU A 196 -2.36 6.37 -22.86
CA GLU A 196 -2.01 7.41 -23.84
C GLU A 196 -1.61 8.71 -23.15
N TYR A 197 -2.25 9.04 -22.03
CA TYR A 197 -1.92 10.22 -21.23
C TYR A 197 -0.64 10.01 -20.43
N TYR A 198 -0.40 8.80 -19.89
CA TYR A 198 0.91 8.47 -19.32
C TYR A 198 2.02 8.61 -20.36
N SER A 199 1.80 8.13 -21.61
CA SER A 199 2.79 8.27 -22.69
C SER A 199 3.05 9.74 -23.04
N GLU A 200 2.05 10.60 -23.02
CA GLU A 200 2.19 12.05 -23.27
C GLU A 200 2.97 12.74 -22.12
N VAL A 201 2.65 12.42 -20.85
CA VAL A 201 3.40 12.92 -19.70
C VAL A 201 4.86 12.50 -19.78
N ILE A 202 5.14 11.23 -20.03
CA ILE A 202 6.49 10.69 -20.14
C ILE A 202 7.28 11.36 -21.28
N LYS A 203 6.68 11.52 -22.46
CA LYS A 203 7.33 12.23 -23.59
C LYS A 203 7.71 13.67 -23.22
N SER A 204 6.85 14.35 -22.49
CA SER A 204 7.11 15.72 -22.03
C SER A 204 8.24 15.77 -20.99
N LEU A 205 8.34 14.78 -20.08
CA LEU A 205 9.42 14.66 -19.12
C LEU A 205 10.77 14.39 -19.83
N ILE A 206 10.78 13.46 -20.80
CA ILE A 206 11.97 13.14 -21.58
C ILE A 206 12.47 14.36 -22.37
N ALA A 207 11.56 15.18 -22.93
CA ALA A 207 11.90 16.41 -23.63
C ALA A 207 12.58 17.44 -22.72
N LYS A 208 12.40 17.34 -21.40
CA LYS A 208 13.08 18.12 -20.37
C LYS A 208 14.34 17.44 -19.81
N ASP A 209 14.86 16.43 -20.50
CA ASP A 209 16.04 15.66 -20.14
C ASP A 209 15.86 14.72 -18.93
N GLU A 210 14.63 14.48 -18.48
CA GLU A 210 14.36 13.56 -17.38
C GLU A 210 14.51 12.09 -17.81
N LYS A 211 15.08 11.25 -16.93
CA LYS A 211 15.05 9.80 -17.06
C LYS A 211 13.77 9.27 -16.41
N VAL A 212 13.12 8.31 -17.05
CA VAL A 212 11.89 7.70 -16.56
C VAL A 212 12.05 6.19 -16.42
N VAL A 213 11.66 5.65 -15.29
CA VAL A 213 11.64 4.21 -15.02
C VAL A 213 10.19 3.78 -14.78
N LEU A 214 9.68 2.91 -15.66
CA LEU A 214 8.38 2.28 -15.49
C LEU A 214 8.52 1.10 -14.54
N ILE A 215 7.66 1.03 -13.54
CA ILE A 215 7.62 -0.01 -12.52
C ILE A 215 6.22 -0.62 -12.39
N GLY A 216 6.16 -1.84 -11.92
CA GLY A 216 4.92 -2.58 -11.71
C GLY A 216 5.20 -4.05 -11.43
N GLY A 217 4.17 -4.84 -11.17
CA GLY A 217 4.27 -6.29 -11.12
C GLY A 217 4.35 -6.91 -12.52
N GLU A 218 4.54 -8.23 -12.59
CA GLU A 218 4.59 -8.98 -13.87
C GLU A 218 3.35 -8.72 -14.74
N ASN A 219 2.17 -8.59 -14.13
CA ASN A 219 0.92 -8.30 -14.84
C ASN A 219 0.86 -6.89 -15.47
N ASP A 220 1.74 -5.99 -15.05
CA ASP A 220 1.78 -4.61 -15.57
C ASP A 220 2.78 -4.46 -16.72
N LYS A 221 3.58 -5.50 -17.01
CA LYS A 221 4.67 -5.47 -17.99
C LYS A 221 4.19 -5.03 -19.39
N LEU A 222 3.11 -5.65 -19.90
CA LEU A 222 2.54 -5.29 -21.20
C LEU A 222 2.05 -3.85 -21.25
N LEU A 223 1.40 -3.36 -20.19
CA LEU A 223 0.98 -1.96 -20.09
C LEU A 223 2.18 -1.01 -20.14
N CYS A 224 3.23 -1.34 -19.40
CA CYS A 224 4.47 -0.56 -19.39
C CYS A 224 5.18 -0.59 -20.76
N ASP A 225 5.21 -1.73 -21.44
CA ASP A 225 5.74 -1.84 -22.80
C ASP A 225 4.96 -0.98 -23.81
N GLU A 226 3.64 -0.99 -23.73
CA GLU A 226 2.79 -0.14 -24.59
C GLU A 226 3.04 1.36 -24.33
N ILE A 227 3.21 1.76 -23.08
CA ILE A 227 3.52 3.15 -22.71
C ILE A 227 4.90 3.55 -23.23
N ALA A 228 5.89 2.65 -23.14
CA ALA A 228 7.26 2.89 -23.58
C ALA A 228 7.45 2.86 -25.10
N PHE A 229 6.51 2.24 -25.84
CA PHE A 229 6.68 1.87 -27.26
C PHE A 229 7.16 3.00 -28.17
N ASN A 230 6.78 4.23 -27.94
CA ASN A 230 7.17 5.38 -28.76
C ASN A 230 8.11 6.34 -28.01
N THR A 231 8.92 5.83 -27.08
CA THR A 231 9.89 6.60 -26.34
C THR A 231 11.32 6.20 -26.74
N ASN A 232 12.30 6.97 -26.27
CA ASN A 232 13.71 6.71 -26.52
C ASN A 232 14.37 5.97 -25.33
N ASP A 233 15.70 5.80 -25.39
CA ASP A 233 16.48 5.11 -24.36
C ASP A 233 16.42 5.73 -22.95
N LYS A 234 15.85 6.92 -22.81
CA LYS A 234 15.64 7.57 -21.51
C LYS A 234 14.49 6.95 -20.71
N VAL A 235 13.68 6.07 -21.32
CA VAL A 235 12.64 5.29 -20.64
C VAL A 235 13.10 3.85 -20.49
N LYS A 236 13.05 3.32 -19.29
CA LYS A 236 13.32 1.91 -19.01
C LYS A 236 12.08 1.26 -18.41
N ASN A 237 11.65 0.14 -18.99
CA ASN A 237 10.61 -0.69 -18.40
C ASN A 237 11.25 -1.75 -17.50
N LEU A 238 11.07 -1.62 -16.18
CA LEU A 238 11.50 -2.57 -15.16
C LEU A 238 10.32 -3.25 -14.45
N ALA A 239 9.11 -3.22 -15.06
CA ALA A 239 7.95 -3.92 -14.52
C ALA A 239 8.19 -5.43 -14.51
N GLY A 240 7.92 -6.09 -13.39
CA GLY A 240 8.14 -7.52 -13.17
C GLY A 240 9.57 -7.91 -12.75
N GLU A 241 10.53 -6.99 -12.76
CA GLU A 241 11.93 -7.30 -12.41
C GLU A 241 12.17 -7.38 -10.89
N PHE A 242 11.31 -6.76 -10.08
CA PHE A 242 11.54 -6.57 -8.67
C PHE A 242 10.42 -7.16 -7.79
N SER A 243 10.81 -7.69 -6.65
CA SER A 243 9.92 -7.95 -5.52
C SER A 243 9.38 -6.63 -4.95
N VAL A 244 8.47 -6.71 -3.98
CA VAL A 244 7.92 -5.52 -3.31
C VAL A 244 9.01 -4.74 -2.56
N THR A 245 9.86 -5.43 -1.81
CA THR A 245 10.97 -4.86 -1.03
C THR A 245 12.04 -4.28 -1.93
N GLU A 246 12.41 -4.97 -3.00
CA GLU A 246 13.31 -4.46 -4.04
C GLU A 246 12.73 -3.22 -4.75
N THR A 247 11.41 -3.19 -4.99
CA THR A 247 10.75 -2.00 -5.56
C THR A 247 10.84 -0.81 -4.61
N ILE A 248 10.68 -1.01 -3.29
CA ILE A 248 10.84 0.05 -2.30
C ILE A 248 12.30 0.54 -2.29
N GLN A 249 13.27 -0.37 -2.38
CA GLN A 249 14.70 0.00 -2.51
C GLN A 249 14.97 0.83 -3.77
N LEU A 250 14.42 0.40 -4.91
CA LEU A 250 14.52 1.14 -6.18
C LEU A 250 13.95 2.56 -6.04
N LEU A 251 12.78 2.67 -5.42
CA LEU A 251 12.12 3.96 -5.19
C LEU A 251 12.97 4.91 -4.35
N GLY A 252 13.79 4.40 -3.42
CA GLY A 252 14.74 5.22 -2.65
C GLY A 252 15.75 5.98 -3.50
N SER A 253 15.96 5.59 -4.77
CA SER A 253 16.80 6.29 -5.75
C SER A 253 16.01 7.19 -6.72
N ALA A 254 14.68 7.20 -6.61
CA ALA A 254 13.83 8.04 -7.45
C ALA A 254 13.60 9.41 -6.80
N LYS A 255 13.67 10.48 -7.60
CA LYS A 255 13.35 11.83 -7.12
C LYS A 255 11.84 12.11 -7.04
N LEU A 256 11.03 11.31 -7.73
CA LEU A 256 9.56 11.39 -7.73
C LEU A 256 8.97 10.06 -8.17
N LEU A 257 7.86 9.66 -7.55
CA LEU A 257 6.98 8.60 -8.04
C LEU A 257 5.67 9.19 -8.56
N ILE A 258 5.30 8.86 -9.80
CA ILE A 258 3.96 9.13 -10.36
C ILE A 258 3.20 7.81 -10.42
N THR A 259 2.03 7.75 -9.80
CA THR A 259 1.28 6.49 -9.70
C THR A 259 -0.22 6.71 -9.63
N ASN A 260 -1.01 5.68 -9.88
CA ASN A 260 -2.44 5.67 -9.57
C ASN A 260 -2.69 5.47 -8.06
N ASP A 261 -3.95 5.57 -7.62
CA ASP A 261 -4.39 5.13 -6.30
C ASP A 261 -4.23 3.60 -6.16
N SER A 262 -3.01 3.16 -5.85
CA SER A 262 -2.61 1.74 -5.79
C SER A 262 -1.42 1.55 -4.83
N ALA A 263 -0.99 0.30 -4.64
CA ALA A 263 0.06 -0.05 -3.68
C ALA A 263 1.38 0.75 -3.83
N PRO A 264 1.87 1.10 -5.04
CA PRO A 264 3.06 1.94 -5.19
C PRO A 264 3.00 3.28 -4.47
N THR A 265 1.80 3.92 -4.31
CA THR A 265 1.65 5.11 -3.45
C THR A 265 2.24 4.87 -2.06
N HIS A 266 1.93 3.72 -1.46
CA HIS A 266 2.36 3.38 -0.10
C HIS A 266 3.80 2.86 -0.05
N MET A 267 4.28 2.22 -1.12
CA MET A 267 5.71 1.89 -1.26
C MET A 267 6.57 3.15 -1.28
N GLY A 268 6.11 4.22 -1.94
CA GLY A 268 6.77 5.53 -1.91
C GLY A 268 6.82 6.15 -0.50
N MET A 269 5.83 5.84 0.36
CA MET A 269 5.89 6.24 1.78
C MET A 269 6.96 5.48 2.56
N CYS A 270 7.17 4.18 2.28
CA CYS A 270 8.27 3.41 2.87
C CYS A 270 9.65 3.95 2.42
N ALA A 271 9.77 4.36 1.17
CA ALA A 271 10.99 4.93 0.61
C ALA A 271 11.22 6.42 0.98
N ASP A 272 10.25 7.06 1.64
CA ASP A 272 10.21 8.49 2.00
C ASP A 272 10.53 9.44 0.82
N ILE A 273 10.02 9.15 -0.36
CA ILE A 273 10.18 9.99 -1.54
C ILE A 273 8.92 10.81 -1.82
N PRO A 274 9.01 11.89 -2.64
CA PRO A 274 7.85 12.57 -3.19
C PRO A 274 6.98 11.62 -4.03
N VAL A 275 5.66 11.61 -3.81
CA VAL A 275 4.70 10.79 -4.55
C VAL A 275 3.59 11.68 -5.11
N LEU A 276 3.35 11.59 -6.41
CA LEU A 276 2.17 12.15 -7.06
C LEU A 276 1.18 11.02 -7.35
N THR A 277 0.08 10.96 -6.60
CA THR A 277 -0.97 9.97 -6.81
C THR A 277 -2.12 10.51 -7.65
N ILE A 278 -2.49 9.79 -8.69
CA ILE A 278 -3.59 10.13 -9.61
C ILE A 278 -4.84 9.34 -9.22
N TYR A 279 -5.92 10.06 -8.90
CA TYR A 279 -7.22 9.49 -8.54
C TYR A 279 -8.21 9.60 -9.70
N CYS A 280 -8.46 8.49 -10.40
CA CYS A 280 -9.51 8.41 -11.41
C CYS A 280 -10.87 8.11 -10.76
N SER A 281 -11.27 6.85 -10.63
CA SER A 281 -12.62 6.47 -10.15
C SER A 281 -12.82 6.52 -8.64
N THR A 282 -11.75 6.60 -7.88
CA THR A 282 -11.75 6.69 -6.40
C THR A 282 -11.51 8.12 -5.93
N ALA A 283 -11.45 8.33 -4.62
CA ALA A 283 -11.25 9.66 -4.03
C ALA A 283 -10.23 9.64 -2.88
N PRO A 284 -9.40 10.70 -2.75
CA PRO A 284 -8.47 10.84 -1.62
C PRO A 284 -9.18 10.80 -0.26
N GLY A 285 -10.43 11.28 -0.20
CA GLY A 285 -11.26 11.28 1.01
C GLY A 285 -11.55 9.91 1.62
N PHE A 286 -11.20 8.81 0.92
CA PHE A 286 -11.23 7.48 1.53
C PHE A 286 -10.08 7.22 2.50
N GLY A 287 -9.05 8.10 2.53
CA GLY A 287 -7.96 8.04 3.51
C GLY A 287 -6.79 7.15 3.11
N PHE A 288 -6.53 7.00 1.80
CA PHE A 288 -5.40 6.22 1.25
C PHE A 288 -4.43 7.07 0.44
N TYR A 289 -4.42 8.39 0.68
CA TYR A 289 -3.54 9.31 -0.02
C TYR A 289 -2.10 9.25 0.52
N PRO A 290 -1.08 9.69 -0.26
CA PRO A 290 0.28 9.81 0.25
C PRO A 290 0.33 10.92 1.31
N TYR A 291 1.00 10.67 2.45
CA TYR A 291 0.84 11.53 3.63
C TYR A 291 2.12 12.19 4.16
N ASN A 292 3.27 11.98 3.49
CA ASN A 292 4.44 12.81 3.80
C ASN A 292 4.27 14.23 3.22
N ASN A 293 5.07 15.18 3.72
CA ASN A 293 4.91 16.59 3.34
C ASN A 293 5.35 16.89 1.89
N LYS A 294 6.13 16.00 1.27
CA LYS A 294 6.67 16.12 -0.09
C LYS A 294 5.67 15.66 -1.16
N SER A 295 4.63 14.94 -0.77
CA SER A 295 3.71 14.26 -1.69
C SER A 295 2.47 15.07 -1.99
N ARG A 296 1.87 14.79 -3.15
CA ARG A 296 0.63 15.41 -3.65
C ARG A 296 -0.28 14.37 -4.27
N TYR A 297 -1.51 14.76 -4.52
CA TYR A 297 -2.43 13.98 -5.33
C TYR A 297 -3.24 14.87 -6.26
N LEU A 298 -3.70 14.29 -7.37
CA LEU A 298 -4.58 14.92 -8.32
C LEU A 298 -5.85 14.09 -8.51
N SER A 299 -6.98 14.77 -8.62
CA SER A 299 -8.30 14.17 -8.76
C SER A 299 -9.23 15.14 -9.49
N TYR A 300 -9.97 14.64 -10.48
CA TYR A 300 -11.05 15.41 -11.08
C TYR A 300 -12.37 15.08 -10.39
N ASP A 301 -12.84 15.95 -9.51
CA ASP A 301 -13.94 15.64 -8.59
C ASP A 301 -15.31 16.22 -9.03
N LYS A 302 -15.37 16.94 -10.18
CA LYS A 302 -16.61 17.56 -10.69
C LYS A 302 -17.45 16.58 -11.51
N LEU A 303 -17.74 15.39 -10.96
CA LEU A 303 -18.53 14.34 -11.60
C LEU A 303 -19.49 13.71 -10.61
N ASP A 304 -20.77 13.67 -10.95
CA ASP A 304 -21.80 13.06 -10.11
C ASP A 304 -21.63 11.55 -9.89
N CYS A 305 -20.94 10.88 -10.83
CA CYS A 305 -20.66 9.44 -10.74
C CYS A 305 -19.41 9.09 -9.91
N LYS A 306 -18.67 10.08 -9.39
CA LYS A 306 -17.45 9.86 -8.59
C LYS A 306 -17.72 10.18 -7.11
N PRO A 307 -17.20 9.34 -6.18
CA PRO A 307 -16.38 8.14 -6.39
C PRO A 307 -17.20 6.90 -6.74
N CYS A 308 -16.61 5.98 -7.55
CA CYS A 308 -17.19 4.68 -7.90
C CYS A 308 -17.01 3.63 -6.78
N GLY A 309 -16.95 4.05 -5.52
CA GLY A 309 -16.65 3.20 -4.38
C GLY A 309 -15.15 3.15 -4.05
N ILE A 310 -14.83 2.43 -2.98
CA ILE A 310 -13.46 2.41 -2.41
C ILE A 310 -12.44 1.67 -3.28
N HIS A 311 -12.91 0.69 -4.07
CA HIS A 311 -12.00 -0.17 -4.87
C HIS A 311 -11.97 0.20 -6.36
N GLY A 312 -13.00 0.88 -6.88
CA GLY A 312 -13.20 1.02 -8.33
C GLY A 312 -13.77 -0.26 -8.97
N TYR A 313 -13.74 -0.34 -10.31
CA TYR A 313 -14.36 -1.41 -11.11
C TYR A 313 -13.42 -1.90 -12.21
N LYS A 314 -13.79 -3.04 -12.84
CA LYS A 314 -13.13 -3.53 -14.07
C LYS A 314 -13.46 -2.68 -15.29
N GLU A 315 -14.64 -2.06 -15.30
CA GLU A 315 -15.11 -1.19 -16.38
C GLU A 315 -15.84 0.01 -15.79
N CYS A 316 -15.81 1.15 -16.48
CA CYS A 316 -16.53 2.36 -16.09
C CYS A 316 -18.05 2.12 -16.19
N PRO A 317 -18.83 2.21 -15.11
CA PRO A 317 -20.27 1.95 -15.14
C PRO A 317 -21.04 2.87 -16.09
N VAL A 318 -20.57 4.12 -16.24
CA VAL A 318 -21.17 5.12 -17.13
C VAL A 318 -20.48 5.20 -18.50
N LYS A 319 -19.47 4.37 -18.75
CA LYS A 319 -18.71 4.22 -20.00
C LYS A 319 -17.95 5.45 -20.52
N SER A 320 -18.05 6.62 -19.87
CA SER A 320 -17.35 7.83 -20.30
C SER A 320 -15.89 7.88 -19.82
N PHE A 321 -15.62 7.32 -18.64
CA PHE A 321 -14.35 7.40 -17.93
C PHE A 321 -13.81 8.86 -17.79
N ASP A 322 -14.70 9.83 -17.69
CA ASP A 322 -14.40 11.26 -17.60
C ASP A 322 -13.46 11.59 -16.42
N CYS A 323 -13.52 10.81 -15.35
CA CYS A 323 -12.62 10.98 -14.20
C CYS A 323 -11.13 10.74 -14.53
N GLY A 324 -10.85 9.99 -15.59
CA GLY A 324 -9.51 9.84 -16.16
C GLY A 324 -9.24 10.87 -17.26
N TYR A 325 -10.16 11.00 -18.23
CA TYR A 325 -9.94 11.83 -19.41
C TYR A 325 -10.02 13.34 -19.17
N LYS A 326 -10.76 13.81 -18.15
CA LYS A 326 -10.81 15.24 -17.82
C LYS A 326 -9.63 15.72 -16.94
N LEU A 327 -8.85 14.81 -16.42
CA LEU A 327 -7.55 15.10 -15.80
C LEU A 327 -6.47 14.99 -16.89
N ILE A 328 -6.24 16.09 -17.60
CA ILE A 328 -5.38 16.07 -18.79
C ILE A 328 -3.88 16.03 -18.44
N PRO A 329 -3.00 15.55 -19.34
CA PRO A 329 -1.55 15.45 -19.09
C PRO A 329 -0.91 16.74 -18.62
N LYS A 330 -1.38 17.89 -19.11
CA LYS A 330 -0.91 19.22 -18.67
C LYS A 330 -1.09 19.47 -17.18
N ASP A 331 -2.15 18.95 -16.57
CA ASP A 331 -2.38 19.11 -15.13
C ASP A 331 -1.37 18.29 -14.33
N ILE A 332 -1.05 17.09 -14.79
CA ILE A 332 -0.03 16.23 -14.18
C ILE A 332 1.34 16.90 -14.28
N LEU A 333 1.72 17.37 -15.48
CA LEU A 333 3.01 18.02 -15.70
C LEU A 333 3.20 19.26 -14.85
N LYS A 334 2.17 20.09 -14.75
CA LYS A 334 2.19 21.29 -13.89
C LYS A 334 2.44 20.94 -12.42
N GLU A 335 1.88 19.86 -11.92
CA GLU A 335 2.09 19.43 -10.54
C GLU A 335 3.47 18.81 -10.35
N VAL A 336 3.94 18.03 -11.32
CA VAL A 336 5.32 17.49 -11.33
C VAL A 336 6.34 18.62 -11.29
N GLU A 337 6.17 19.67 -12.11
CA GLU A 337 7.08 20.84 -12.12
C GLU A 337 7.16 21.50 -10.76
N LYS A 338 6.02 21.72 -10.08
CA LYS A 338 6.01 22.28 -8.73
C LYS A 338 6.71 21.37 -7.71
N MET A 339 6.49 20.05 -7.80
CA MET A 339 7.09 19.12 -6.86
C MET A 339 8.60 19.01 -7.04
N LEU A 340 9.09 19.12 -8.27
CA LEU A 340 10.53 19.12 -8.56
C LEU A 340 11.19 20.47 -8.26
N GLY A 341 10.52 21.60 -8.41
CA GLY A 341 11.02 22.92 -8.07
C GLY A 341 10.95 23.28 -6.57
N GLU A 342 10.07 22.63 -5.79
CA GLU A 342 10.02 22.77 -4.33
C GLU A 342 11.18 22.05 -3.61
N ASN A 343 11.97 21.26 -4.32
CA ASN A 343 13.13 20.54 -3.79
C ASN A 343 14.47 21.25 -4.02
N GLU A 344 14.46 22.45 -4.65
CA GLU A 344 15.59 23.37 -4.74
C GLU A 344 15.51 24.42 -3.60
#